data_2255f82c6b47a304f2314f02edb7d016
#
_entry.id   2255f82c6b47a304f2314f02edb7d016
#
_cell.length_a   1.000
_cell.length_b   1.000
_cell.length_c   1.000
_cell.angle_alpha   90.00
_cell.angle_beta   90.00
_cell.angle_gamma   90.00
#
_symmetry.space_group_name_H-M   'P 1'
#
loop_
_entity.id
_entity.type
_entity.pdbx_description
1 polymer ?
#
loop_
_entity_poly.entity_id
_entity_poly.type
_entity_poly.pdbx_seq_one_letter_code
_entity_poly.pdbx_strand_id
1 'polypeptide(L)'
;ETDCGITVSGPLQNIIKKCMEPDRTKRYPSAKELELALERSVRGGRLISADNNAVSSLNIVIAGSTPGAGATHLAFGLCVYLTKMGIKVLYEERNQTGAVRRMAESTGGARIDGRGIYHIQGCLMKPWYGPAVKLDTNTEFEVVIKDFGTNWEEAGQTLKEKDHFLTAVISENQSLIHISEPT
;
A
#
# COMPACT_ATOMS: atom_id res chain seq x y z
N GLU A 1 -32.97 1.14 -12.75
CA GLU A 1 -31.69 1.60 -12.14
C GLU A 1 -31.25 0.51 -11.17
N THR A 2 -30.30 -0.32 -11.61
CA THR A 2 -29.65 -1.31 -10.74
C THR A 2 -28.57 -0.58 -9.95
N ASP A 3 -28.85 -0.30 -8.69
CA ASP A 3 -27.88 0.17 -7.72
C ASP A 3 -26.86 -0.96 -7.49
N CYS A 4 -25.66 -0.83 -8.06
CA CYS A 4 -24.61 -1.85 -7.96
C CYS A 4 -23.81 -1.75 -6.66
N GLY A 5 -24.23 -0.93 -5.70
CA GLY A 5 -23.61 -0.86 -4.36
C GLY A 5 -22.16 -0.34 -4.32
N ILE A 6 -21.63 0.16 -5.43
CA ILE A 6 -20.26 0.70 -5.46
C ILE A 6 -20.24 2.11 -4.87
N THR A 7 -19.61 2.27 -3.73
CA THR A 7 -19.41 3.59 -3.11
C THR A 7 -18.18 4.26 -3.73
N VAL A 8 -18.40 5.26 -4.56
CA VAL A 8 -17.32 6.05 -5.18
C VAL A 8 -16.88 7.15 -4.22
N SER A 9 -15.56 7.38 -4.09
CA SER A 9 -15.03 8.43 -3.21
C SER A 9 -15.53 9.82 -3.61
N GLY A 10 -15.77 10.72 -2.63
CA GLY A 10 -16.29 12.08 -2.88
C GLY A 10 -15.50 12.87 -3.93
N PRO A 11 -14.16 12.90 -3.89
CA PRO A 11 -13.36 13.55 -4.93
C PRO A 11 -13.59 12.98 -6.33
N LEU A 12 -13.72 11.67 -6.48
CA LEU A 12 -13.98 11.03 -7.76
C LEU A 12 -15.41 11.32 -8.24
N GLN A 13 -16.38 11.35 -7.33
CA GLN A 13 -17.76 11.77 -7.66
C GLN A 13 -17.79 13.20 -8.24
N ASN A 14 -17.03 14.12 -7.67
CA ASN A 14 -16.95 15.50 -8.15
C ASN A 14 -16.33 15.59 -9.55
N ILE A 15 -15.30 14.76 -9.83
CA ILE A 15 -14.72 14.67 -11.17
C ILE A 15 -15.73 14.15 -12.18
N ILE A 16 -16.45 13.06 -11.84
CA ILE A 16 -17.49 12.51 -12.70
C ILE A 16 -18.59 13.54 -12.97
N LYS A 17 -19.10 14.21 -11.92
CA LYS A 17 -20.10 15.27 -12.07
C LYS A 17 -19.63 16.38 -13.01
N LYS A 18 -18.38 16.83 -12.85
CA LYS A 18 -17.80 17.86 -13.73
C LYS A 18 -17.64 17.39 -15.18
N CYS A 19 -17.31 16.12 -15.42
CA CYS A 19 -17.28 15.56 -16.77
C CYS A 19 -18.67 15.50 -17.41
N MET A 20 -19.71 15.28 -16.61
CA MET A 20 -21.11 15.15 -17.05
C MET A 20 -21.88 16.47 -17.07
N GLU A 21 -21.25 17.61 -16.77
CA GLU A 21 -21.91 18.93 -16.84
C GLU A 21 -22.54 19.15 -18.19
N PRO A 22 -23.83 19.56 -18.26
CA PRO A 22 -24.51 19.85 -19.50
C PRO A 22 -23.83 20.97 -20.29
N ASP A 23 -23.37 22.00 -19.58
CA ASP A 23 -22.62 23.10 -20.17
C ASP A 23 -21.17 22.69 -20.44
N ARG A 24 -20.81 22.61 -21.71
CA ARG A 24 -19.47 22.19 -22.16
C ARG A 24 -18.35 23.07 -21.61
N THR A 25 -18.62 24.36 -21.37
CA THR A 25 -17.61 25.31 -20.85
C THR A 25 -17.26 25.06 -19.39
N LYS A 26 -18.12 24.34 -18.65
CA LYS A 26 -17.91 23.97 -17.25
C LYS A 26 -17.19 22.62 -17.06
N ARG A 27 -16.99 21.88 -18.15
CA ARG A 27 -16.23 20.63 -18.14
C ARG A 27 -14.73 20.90 -18.05
N TYR A 28 -13.94 19.84 -18.00
CA TYR A 28 -12.49 19.96 -18.12
C TYR A 28 -12.11 20.44 -19.54
N PRO A 29 -11.33 21.51 -19.68
CA PRO A 29 -11.00 22.08 -20.99
C PRO A 29 -10.07 21.18 -21.80
N SER A 30 -9.37 20.25 -21.18
CA SER A 30 -8.49 19.28 -21.86
C SER A 30 -8.44 17.96 -21.14
N ALA A 31 -8.07 16.89 -21.86
CA ALA A 31 -7.80 15.57 -21.29
C ALA A 31 -6.68 15.62 -20.24
N LYS A 32 -5.67 16.48 -20.45
CA LYS A 32 -4.57 16.68 -19.51
C LYS A 32 -5.02 17.27 -18.17
N GLU A 33 -5.99 18.18 -18.20
CA GLU A 33 -6.54 18.72 -16.94
C GLU A 33 -7.42 17.69 -16.21
N LEU A 34 -8.13 16.84 -16.94
CA LEU A 34 -8.85 15.73 -16.36
C LEU A 34 -7.87 14.71 -15.73
N GLU A 35 -6.79 14.39 -16.41
CA GLU A 35 -5.72 13.52 -15.90
C GLU A 35 -5.15 14.06 -14.59
N LEU A 36 -4.75 15.35 -14.55
CA LEU A 36 -4.27 16.01 -13.35
C LEU A 36 -5.31 16.02 -12.21
N ALA A 37 -6.59 16.15 -12.52
CA ALA A 37 -7.67 16.10 -11.53
C ALA A 37 -7.83 14.68 -10.97
N LEU A 38 -7.76 13.67 -11.82
CA LEU A 38 -7.75 12.25 -11.41
C LEU A 38 -6.53 11.94 -10.55
N GLU A 39 -5.34 12.33 -10.96
CA GLU A 39 -4.14 12.16 -10.17
C GLU A 39 -4.24 12.84 -8.79
N ARG A 40 -4.76 14.07 -8.73
CA ARG A 40 -5.01 14.77 -7.47
C ARG A 40 -6.06 14.07 -6.62
N SER A 41 -7.10 13.49 -7.23
CA SER A 41 -8.12 12.76 -6.49
C SER A 41 -7.57 11.45 -5.91
N VAL A 42 -6.72 10.76 -6.65
CA VAL A 42 -6.00 9.58 -6.17
C VAL A 42 -5.00 9.96 -5.08
N ARG A 43 -4.29 11.09 -5.25
CA ARG A 43 -3.38 11.63 -4.23
C ARG A 43 -4.13 12.31 -3.09
N GLY A 44 -5.20 13.05 -3.36
CA GLY A 44 -5.96 13.86 -2.39
C GLY A 44 -7.12 13.13 -1.72
N GLY A 45 -7.63 12.04 -2.28
CA GLY A 45 -8.55 11.13 -1.58
C GLY A 45 -7.88 10.47 -0.37
N ARG A 46 -6.56 10.61 -0.27
CA ARG A 46 -5.75 10.20 0.89
C ARG A 46 -5.50 11.31 1.92
N LEU A 47 -5.79 12.56 1.63
CA LEU A 47 -5.25 13.66 2.43
C LEU A 47 -6.29 14.52 3.15
N ILE A 48 -7.59 14.43 2.92
CA ILE A 48 -8.53 15.31 3.65
C ILE A 48 -9.82 14.56 3.98
N SER A 49 -9.80 13.76 4.99
CA SER A 49 -10.85 13.86 6.00
C SER A 49 -10.42 15.00 6.91
N ALA A 50 -10.98 16.17 6.69
CA ALA A 50 -10.83 17.29 7.61
C ALA A 50 -11.70 17.04 8.85
N ASP A 51 -11.37 15.98 9.56
CA ASP A 51 -11.73 15.78 10.95
C ASP A 51 -10.46 15.43 11.70
N ASN A 52 -10.11 16.33 12.61
CA ASN A 52 -9.01 16.24 13.53
C ASN A 52 -8.94 14.84 14.15
N ASN A 53 -7.93 14.07 13.80
CA ASN A 53 -7.14 13.16 14.62
C ASN A 53 -6.59 12.02 13.79
N ALA A 54 -5.25 11.95 13.77
CA ALA A 54 -4.42 10.87 13.26
C ALA A 54 -4.63 10.51 11.77
N VAL A 55 -3.67 10.89 10.95
CA VAL A 55 -3.48 10.32 9.60
C VAL A 55 -3.40 8.80 9.75
N SER A 56 -4.50 8.10 9.49
CA SER A 56 -4.50 6.65 9.51
C SER A 56 -3.81 6.18 8.24
N SER A 57 -2.61 5.62 8.38
CA SER A 57 -1.91 4.99 7.26
C SER A 57 -2.74 3.83 6.71
N LEU A 58 -2.76 3.70 5.37
CA LEU A 58 -3.32 2.53 4.72
C LEU A 58 -2.40 1.34 4.96
N ASN A 59 -2.91 0.24 5.50
CA ASN A 59 -2.14 -0.98 5.63
C ASN A 59 -2.43 -1.91 4.46
N ILE A 60 -1.36 -2.45 3.86
CA ILE A 60 -1.43 -3.52 2.87
C ILE A 60 -0.75 -4.72 3.50
N VAL A 61 -1.52 -5.74 3.78
CA VAL A 61 -1.05 -6.99 4.39
C VAL A 61 -0.79 -8.02 3.29
N ILE A 62 0.40 -8.60 3.27
CA ILE A 62 0.81 -9.56 2.23
C ILE A 62 1.25 -10.85 2.90
N ALA A 63 0.68 -11.97 2.45
CA ALA A 63 1.09 -13.31 2.86
C ALA A 63 1.07 -14.27 1.65
N GLY A 64 1.88 -15.31 1.70
CA GLY A 64 1.95 -16.36 0.71
C GLY A 64 1.32 -17.65 1.22
N SER A 65 0.71 -18.42 0.33
CA SER A 65 0.12 -19.73 0.68
C SER A 65 1.17 -20.76 1.09
N THR A 66 2.37 -20.66 0.51
CA THR A 66 3.48 -21.60 0.72
C THR A 66 4.82 -20.87 0.64
N PRO A 67 5.90 -21.45 1.21
CA PRO A 67 7.25 -20.95 0.98
C PRO A 67 7.57 -20.88 -0.53
N GLY A 68 8.16 -19.78 -0.97
CA GLY A 68 8.46 -19.57 -2.39
C GLY A 68 7.31 -18.98 -3.23
N ALA A 69 6.11 -18.78 -2.67
CA ALA A 69 4.98 -18.16 -3.39
C ALA A 69 5.25 -16.71 -3.85
N GLY A 70 6.33 -16.10 -3.39
CA GLY A 70 6.72 -14.76 -3.84
C GLY A 70 6.11 -13.60 -3.03
N ALA A 71 5.52 -13.86 -1.86
CA ALA A 71 4.92 -12.82 -1.01
C ALA A 71 5.89 -11.67 -0.71
N THR A 72 7.09 -11.98 -0.24
CA THR A 72 8.14 -10.99 0.03
C THR A 72 8.56 -10.23 -1.24
N HIS A 73 8.64 -10.93 -2.38
CA HIS A 73 8.99 -10.31 -3.66
C HIS A 73 7.91 -9.32 -4.12
N LEU A 74 6.64 -9.72 -3.99
CA LEU A 74 5.49 -8.86 -4.25
C LEU A 74 5.50 -7.63 -3.32
N ALA A 75 5.75 -7.83 -2.03
CA ALA A 75 5.80 -6.76 -1.04
C ALA A 75 6.89 -5.73 -1.36
N PHE A 76 8.10 -6.18 -1.72
CA PHE A 76 9.18 -5.31 -2.15
C PHE A 76 8.86 -4.59 -3.46
N GLY A 77 8.36 -5.30 -4.46
CA GLY A 77 7.97 -4.71 -5.74
C GLY A 77 6.94 -3.61 -5.57
N LEU A 78 5.93 -3.84 -4.74
CA LEU A 78 4.90 -2.86 -4.42
C LEU A 78 5.47 -1.66 -3.66
N CYS A 79 6.37 -1.89 -2.69
CA CYS A 79 7.06 -0.81 -1.97
C CYS A 79 7.85 0.09 -2.92
N VAL A 80 8.66 -0.49 -3.80
CA VAL A 80 9.43 0.25 -4.82
C VAL A 80 8.51 1.02 -5.75
N TYR A 81 7.44 0.39 -6.23
CA TYR A 81 6.49 1.01 -7.14
C TYR A 81 5.82 2.24 -6.52
N LEU A 82 5.24 2.09 -5.32
CA LEU A 82 4.56 3.19 -4.63
C LEU A 82 5.53 4.31 -4.24
N THR A 83 6.75 3.96 -3.82
CA THR A 83 7.80 4.96 -3.53
C THR A 83 8.16 5.78 -4.77
N LYS A 84 8.29 5.15 -5.95
CA LYS A 84 8.52 5.85 -7.22
C LYS A 84 7.36 6.77 -7.61
N MET A 85 6.15 6.46 -7.19
CA MET A 85 4.98 7.34 -7.34
C MET A 85 4.97 8.52 -6.36
N GLY A 86 5.97 8.64 -5.50
CA GLY A 86 6.08 9.72 -4.51
C GLY A 86 5.23 9.52 -3.25
N ILE A 87 4.75 8.30 -3.02
CA ILE A 87 3.97 7.94 -1.82
C ILE A 87 4.96 7.61 -0.70
N LYS A 88 4.69 8.09 0.51
CA LYS A 88 5.49 7.76 1.69
C LYS A 88 5.14 6.35 2.18
N VAL A 89 5.96 5.38 1.81
CA VAL A 89 5.73 3.96 2.09
C VAL A 89 6.72 3.46 3.14
N LEU A 90 6.22 2.67 4.09
CA LEU A 90 7.03 1.82 4.93
C LEU A 90 6.79 0.35 4.56
N TYR A 91 7.85 -0.37 4.22
CA TYR A 91 7.83 -1.82 4.22
C TYR A 91 8.15 -2.33 5.63
N GLU A 92 7.31 -3.20 6.18
CA GLU A 92 7.50 -3.82 7.48
C GLU A 92 7.60 -5.34 7.34
N GLU A 93 8.76 -5.90 7.64
CA GLU A 93 8.95 -7.35 7.70
C GLU A 93 8.30 -7.89 8.98
N ARG A 94 7.26 -8.72 8.82
CA ARG A 94 6.50 -9.36 9.91
C ARG A 94 6.75 -10.86 9.96
N ASN A 95 7.88 -11.29 9.45
CA ASN A 95 8.33 -12.66 9.43
C ASN A 95 9.83 -12.74 9.79
N GLN A 96 10.32 -13.94 10.03
CA GLN A 96 11.70 -14.15 10.52
C GLN A 96 12.70 -14.43 9.39
N THR A 97 12.35 -14.17 8.13
CA THR A 97 13.23 -14.49 7.01
C THR A 97 14.50 -13.63 6.96
N GLY A 98 14.49 -12.43 7.55
CA GLY A 98 15.62 -11.51 7.49
C GLY A 98 15.86 -10.92 6.10
N ALA A 99 14.81 -10.82 5.29
CA ALA A 99 14.89 -10.36 3.90
C ALA A 99 15.43 -8.93 3.78
N VAL A 100 15.01 -8.02 4.67
CA VAL A 100 15.50 -6.63 4.69
C VAL A 100 17.00 -6.58 4.96
N ARG A 101 17.50 -7.36 5.92
CA ARG A 101 18.94 -7.38 6.26
C ARG A 101 19.77 -7.93 5.11
N ARG A 102 19.34 -9.05 4.50
CA ARG A 102 20.03 -9.61 3.32
C ARG A 102 20.05 -8.63 2.15
N MET A 103 18.97 -7.90 1.93
CA MET A 103 18.91 -6.89 0.88
C MET A 103 19.88 -5.73 1.19
N ALA A 104 19.94 -5.28 2.44
CA ALA A 104 20.88 -4.25 2.87
C ALA A 104 22.34 -4.66 2.64
N GLU A 105 22.70 -5.91 2.98
CA GLU A 105 24.02 -6.48 2.75
C GLU A 105 24.35 -6.56 1.25
N SER A 106 23.40 -7.02 0.44
CA SER A 106 23.62 -7.18 -1.01
C SER A 106 23.76 -5.87 -1.77
N THR A 107 23.15 -4.79 -1.27
CA THR A 107 23.21 -3.47 -1.94
C THR A 107 24.40 -2.62 -1.53
N GLY A 108 25.19 -3.03 -0.52
CA GLY A 108 26.43 -2.40 -0.12
C GLY A 108 26.35 -0.95 0.38
N GLY A 109 25.14 -0.41 0.60
CA GLY A 109 24.96 1.02 0.92
C GLY A 109 23.69 1.36 1.70
N ALA A 110 23.18 0.41 2.48
CA ALA A 110 21.99 0.68 3.30
C ALA A 110 22.34 1.60 4.48
N ARG A 111 21.63 2.72 4.59
CA ARG A 111 21.68 3.56 5.78
C ARG A 111 20.59 3.12 6.76
N ILE A 112 20.91 3.09 8.04
CA ILE A 112 19.97 2.81 9.13
C ILE A 112 19.73 4.11 9.90
N ASP A 113 18.46 4.47 10.10
CA ASP A 113 18.12 5.64 10.92
C ASP A 113 18.10 5.29 12.43
N GLY A 114 17.91 6.33 13.28
CA GLY A 114 17.87 6.18 14.73
C GLY A 114 16.71 5.31 15.27
N ARG A 115 15.75 4.97 14.41
CA ARG A 115 14.61 4.07 14.71
C ARG A 115 14.87 2.64 14.26
N GLY A 116 16.00 2.39 13.61
CA GLY A 116 16.30 1.08 13.04
C GLY A 116 15.64 0.81 11.68
N ILE A 117 15.15 1.84 11.00
CA ILE A 117 14.59 1.72 9.64
C ILE A 117 15.73 1.79 8.65
N TYR A 118 15.77 0.84 7.73
CA TYR A 118 16.74 0.78 6.65
C TYR A 118 16.27 1.63 5.47
N HIS A 119 17.19 2.43 4.94
CA HIS A 119 17.01 3.18 3.71
C HIS A 119 17.75 2.44 2.59
N ILE A 120 17.01 1.72 1.76
CA ILE A 120 17.54 0.87 0.69
C ILE A 120 16.95 1.35 -0.64
N GLN A 121 17.79 1.88 -1.54
CA GLN A 121 17.38 2.35 -2.88
C GLN A 121 16.14 3.27 -2.86
N GLY A 122 16.07 4.17 -1.87
CA GLY A 122 14.96 5.11 -1.71
C GLY A 122 13.73 4.57 -0.97
N CYS A 123 13.70 3.27 -0.67
CA CYS A 123 12.64 2.64 0.11
C CYS A 123 12.98 2.64 1.61
N LEU A 124 11.97 2.83 2.45
CA LEU A 124 12.06 2.73 3.90
C LEU A 124 11.59 1.35 4.33
N MET A 125 12.48 0.59 4.98
CA MET A 125 12.26 -0.81 5.28
C MET A 125 12.59 -1.12 6.73
N LYS A 126 11.60 -1.64 7.46
CA LYS A 126 11.74 -2.09 8.85
C LYS A 126 11.93 -3.61 8.87
N PRO A 127 13.10 -4.12 9.31
CA PRO A 127 13.30 -5.54 9.47
C PRO A 127 12.51 -6.07 10.66
N TRP A 128 12.41 -7.38 10.76
CA TRP A 128 11.87 -8.04 11.93
C TRP A 128 12.80 -7.88 13.14
N TYR A 129 12.30 -7.22 14.17
CA TYR A 129 13.00 -7.04 15.47
C TYR A 129 12.43 -7.90 16.60
N GLY A 130 11.46 -8.77 16.28
CA GLY A 130 10.72 -9.53 17.27
C GLY A 130 9.38 -8.87 17.66
N PRO A 131 8.50 -9.62 18.34
CA PRO A 131 7.13 -9.17 18.63
C PRO A 131 7.07 -8.03 19.66
N ALA A 132 8.10 -7.88 20.48
CA ALA A 132 8.16 -6.88 21.54
C ALA A 132 8.46 -5.45 21.01
N VAL A 133 9.07 -5.33 19.82
CA VAL A 133 9.49 -4.04 19.28
C VAL A 133 8.35 -3.43 18.45
N LYS A 134 7.59 -2.55 19.08
CA LYS A 134 6.59 -1.72 18.40
C LYS A 134 7.23 -0.37 18.09
N LEU A 135 7.51 -0.10 16.81
CA LEU A 135 7.81 1.27 16.37
C LEU A 135 6.49 1.98 16.09
N ASP A 136 6.32 3.16 16.63
CA ASP A 136 5.18 4.01 16.27
C ASP A 136 5.45 4.61 14.88
N THR A 137 4.87 3.98 13.88
CA THR A 137 5.06 4.33 12.47
C THR A 137 3.80 4.91 11.84
N ASN A 138 2.69 5.00 12.60
CA ASN A 138 1.36 5.22 12.04
C ASN A 138 1.09 6.67 11.57
N THR A 139 1.91 7.64 11.95
CA THR A 139 1.64 9.06 11.65
C THR A 139 2.49 9.63 10.52
N GLU A 140 3.54 8.92 10.10
CA GLU A 140 4.51 9.43 9.13
C GLU A 140 4.33 8.86 7.72
N PHE A 141 3.75 7.67 7.62
CA PHE A 141 3.62 6.93 6.36
C PHE A 141 2.18 6.93 5.85
N GLU A 142 2.01 7.19 4.56
CA GLU A 142 0.69 7.10 3.90
C GLU A 142 0.28 5.64 3.71
N VAL A 143 1.27 4.76 3.45
CA VAL A 143 1.07 3.33 3.25
C VAL A 143 2.08 2.53 4.07
N VAL A 144 1.60 1.49 4.75
CA VAL A 144 2.44 0.50 5.42
C VAL A 144 2.19 -0.86 4.79
N ILE A 145 3.21 -1.44 4.17
CA ILE A 145 3.17 -2.78 3.59
C ILE A 145 3.73 -3.74 4.63
N LYS A 146 2.88 -4.68 5.09
CA LYS A 146 3.24 -5.68 6.10
C LYS A 146 3.45 -7.03 5.42
N ASP A 147 4.67 -7.52 5.39
CA ASP A 147 5.05 -8.82 4.83
C ASP A 147 5.07 -9.89 5.91
N PHE A 148 4.09 -10.78 5.88
CA PHE A 148 3.98 -11.91 6.80
C PHE A 148 4.66 -13.19 6.28
N GLY A 149 5.29 -13.15 5.10
CA GLY A 149 5.87 -14.35 4.49
C GLY A 149 4.79 -15.41 4.24
N THR A 150 4.84 -16.52 4.95
CA THR A 150 3.84 -17.60 4.87
C THR A 150 2.93 -17.68 6.08
N ASN A 151 3.01 -16.72 7.01
CA ASN A 151 2.17 -16.69 8.21
C ASN A 151 0.84 -15.98 7.93
N TRP A 152 0.03 -16.59 7.10
CA TRP A 152 -1.27 -16.04 6.67
C TRP A 152 -2.30 -15.97 7.82
N GLU A 153 -2.18 -16.83 8.85
CA GLU A 153 -3.07 -16.80 10.02
C GLU A 153 -2.86 -15.51 10.83
N GLU A 154 -1.61 -15.18 11.15
CA GLU A 154 -1.27 -13.93 11.84
C GLU A 154 -1.59 -12.72 10.97
N ALA A 155 -1.37 -12.82 9.66
CA ALA A 155 -1.75 -11.81 8.70
C ALA A 155 -3.25 -11.51 8.79
N GLY A 156 -4.11 -12.54 8.77
CA GLY A 156 -5.56 -12.40 8.88
C GLY A 156 -6.00 -11.79 10.22
N GLN A 157 -5.38 -12.18 11.33
CA GLN A 157 -5.67 -11.61 12.65
C GLN A 157 -5.27 -10.13 12.79
N THR A 158 -4.37 -9.66 11.94
CA THR A 158 -3.86 -8.28 12.00
C THR A 158 -4.70 -7.31 11.16
N LEU A 159 -5.55 -7.83 10.28
CA LEU A 159 -6.40 -7.03 9.40
C LEU A 159 -7.42 -6.20 10.18
N LYS A 160 -7.58 -4.95 9.74
CA LYS A 160 -8.63 -4.06 10.20
C LYS A 160 -9.56 -3.77 9.03
N GLU A 161 -10.76 -3.28 9.31
CA GLU A 161 -11.81 -3.00 8.32
C GLU A 161 -11.37 -2.15 7.11
N LYS A 162 -10.31 -1.36 7.25
CA LYS A 162 -9.76 -0.50 6.17
C LYS A 162 -8.46 -1.04 5.55
N ASP A 163 -8.01 -2.21 5.95
CA ASP A 163 -6.75 -2.78 5.47
C ASP A 163 -7.01 -3.60 4.19
N HIS A 164 -6.02 -3.65 3.30
CA HIS A 164 -6.05 -4.50 2.11
C HIS A 164 -5.21 -5.75 2.33
N PHE A 165 -5.76 -6.90 1.95
CA PHE A 165 -5.06 -8.18 2.03
C PHE A 165 -4.72 -8.71 0.64
N LEU A 166 -3.46 -9.01 0.41
CA LEU A 166 -2.96 -9.62 -0.81
C LEU A 166 -2.37 -10.99 -0.49
N THR A 167 -2.88 -12.02 -1.16
CA THR A 167 -2.35 -13.38 -1.01
C THR A 167 -1.58 -13.78 -2.26
N ALA A 168 -0.31 -14.15 -2.10
CA ALA A 168 0.46 -14.78 -3.16
C ALA A 168 0.23 -16.30 -3.13
N VAL A 169 -0.24 -16.86 -4.23
CA VAL A 169 -0.51 -18.30 -4.37
C VAL A 169 0.30 -18.86 -5.52
N ILE A 170 0.96 -19.99 -5.32
CA ILE A 170 1.54 -20.77 -6.41
C ILE A 170 0.53 -21.85 -6.80
N SER A 171 0.16 -21.90 -8.08
CA SER A 171 -0.47 -23.08 -8.66
C SER A 171 0.60 -23.95 -9.33
N GLU A 172 0.37 -25.24 -9.46
CA GLU A 172 1.32 -26.18 -10.09
C GLU A 172 1.72 -25.78 -11.51
N ASN A 173 0.95 -24.91 -12.17
CA ASN A 173 1.19 -24.47 -13.55
C ASN A 173 1.42 -22.96 -13.74
N GLN A 174 1.08 -22.10 -12.76
CA GLN A 174 1.29 -20.65 -12.85
C GLN A 174 1.14 -19.97 -11.47
N SER A 175 1.93 -18.92 -11.22
CA SER A 175 1.70 -18.05 -10.06
C SER A 175 0.46 -17.17 -10.31
N LEU A 176 -0.58 -17.36 -9.53
CA LEU A 176 -1.77 -16.51 -9.53
C LEU A 176 -1.72 -15.57 -8.33
N ILE A 177 -1.86 -14.29 -8.60
CA ILE A 177 -2.08 -13.28 -7.55
C ILE A 177 -3.58 -13.15 -7.38
N HIS A 178 -4.09 -13.50 -6.22
CA HIS A 178 -5.49 -13.31 -5.87
C HIS A 178 -5.63 -12.06 -5.00
N ILE A 179 -6.41 -11.11 -5.48
CA ILE A 179 -6.79 -9.92 -4.72
C ILE A 179 -8.18 -10.21 -4.17
N SER A 180 -8.29 -10.39 -2.85
CA SER A 180 -9.59 -10.47 -2.19
C SER A 180 -9.98 -9.09 -1.67
N GLU A 181 -11.12 -8.58 -2.11
CA GLU A 181 -11.71 -7.37 -1.56
C GLU A 181 -12.32 -7.70 -0.19
N PRO A 182 -12.25 -6.76 0.77
CA PRO A 182 -12.94 -6.94 2.05
C PRO A 182 -14.45 -6.96 1.80
N THR A 183 -15.12 -7.98 2.34
CA THR A 183 -16.58 -8.09 2.41
C THR A 183 -17.17 -7.13 3.41
#